data_49cfecfb6f3c8195916b9d45e8d8aa8e
#
_entry.id   49cfecfb6f3c8195916b9d45e8d8aa8e
#
_cell.length_a   1.000
_cell.length_b   1.000
_cell.length_c   1.000
_cell.angle_alpha   90.00
_cell.angle_beta   90.00
_cell.angle_gamma   90.00
#
_symmetry.space_group_name_H-M   'P 1'
#
loop_
_entity.id
_entity.type
_entity.pdbx_description
1 polymer ?
#
loop_
_entity_poly.entity_id
_entity_poly.type
_entity_poly.pdbx_seq_one_letter_code
_entity_poly.pdbx_strand_id
1 'polypeptide(L)'
;MSKSLVIVESPAKAKTINKYLGSQYVVKSSVGHICDLPTAGSSTGEKAKPISTKGLSAEEKNKIKAEKDRTALVKRMGIDPYHDWKANYQILPGKEKVVAELKSLAKKSDHVYLATDLDREGEAIAWHLREVIGGDDSRFSRVVFNEITKKAIEKAFQHPAHINMDQVNAQQTRRFLDRVVGFMVSPLLWKKVARGLSAGRVQSVAVKLVVERE
;
A
#
# COMPACT_ATOMS: atom_id res chain seq x y z
N MET A 1 -9.70 5.79 -33.04
CA MET A 1 -9.72 6.67 -31.84
C MET A 1 -9.14 5.89 -30.68
N SER A 2 -8.16 6.45 -30.01
CA SER A 2 -7.60 5.86 -28.81
C SER A 2 -8.64 5.92 -27.67
N LYS A 3 -8.63 4.94 -26.77
CA LYS A 3 -9.60 4.84 -25.68
C LYS A 3 -8.94 5.30 -24.37
N SER A 4 -9.75 5.83 -23.46
CA SER A 4 -9.29 6.11 -22.10
C SER A 4 -9.50 4.88 -21.20
N LEU A 5 -8.54 4.62 -20.30
CA LEU A 5 -8.65 3.56 -19.30
C LEU A 5 -9.27 4.10 -18.02
N VAL A 6 -10.26 3.41 -17.49
CA VAL A 6 -10.85 3.71 -16.17
C VAL A 6 -10.55 2.55 -15.23
N ILE A 7 -9.87 2.83 -14.13
CA ILE A 7 -9.51 1.81 -13.12
C ILE A 7 -10.33 2.04 -11.86
N VAL A 8 -11.08 1.03 -11.47
CA VAL A 8 -11.87 0.99 -10.22
C VAL A 8 -11.32 -0.09 -9.29
N GLU A 9 -11.73 -0.10 -8.04
CA GLU A 9 -11.19 -1.05 -7.06
C GLU A 9 -11.83 -2.44 -7.11
N SER A 10 -13.11 -2.56 -7.55
CA SER A 10 -13.80 -3.85 -7.54
C SER A 10 -14.36 -4.26 -8.90
N PRO A 11 -14.40 -5.57 -9.21
CA PRO A 11 -14.99 -6.07 -10.45
C PRO A 11 -16.47 -5.73 -10.60
N ALA A 12 -17.23 -5.70 -9.49
CA ALA A 12 -18.64 -5.34 -9.50
C ALA A 12 -18.84 -3.89 -9.94
N LYS A 13 -18.05 -2.95 -9.39
CA LYS A 13 -18.05 -1.54 -9.83
C LYS A 13 -17.65 -1.42 -11.30
N ALA A 14 -16.62 -2.14 -11.74
CA ALA A 14 -16.22 -2.14 -13.15
C ALA A 14 -17.35 -2.53 -14.07
N LYS A 15 -18.07 -3.60 -13.76
CA LYS A 15 -19.22 -4.07 -14.56
C LYS A 15 -20.34 -3.03 -14.64
N THR A 16 -20.65 -2.37 -13.53
CA THR A 16 -21.73 -1.38 -13.46
C THR A 16 -21.34 -0.10 -14.18
N ILE A 17 -20.14 0.43 -13.93
CA ILE A 17 -19.65 1.67 -14.53
C ILE A 17 -19.47 1.53 -16.03
N ASN A 18 -19.01 0.37 -16.50
CA ASN A 18 -18.87 0.10 -17.93
C ASN A 18 -20.19 0.18 -18.70
N LYS A 19 -21.35 -0.04 -18.04
CA LYS A 19 -22.67 0.14 -18.66
C LYS A 19 -23.07 1.61 -18.85
N TYR A 20 -22.50 2.50 -18.02
CA TYR A 20 -22.85 3.92 -18.03
C TYR A 20 -21.90 4.76 -18.88
N LEU A 21 -20.65 4.32 -19.00
CA LEU A 21 -19.64 4.98 -19.83
C LEU A 21 -19.74 4.48 -21.28
N GLY A 22 -19.48 5.38 -22.22
CA GLY A 22 -19.49 5.08 -23.66
C GLY A 22 -18.30 4.22 -24.14
N SER A 23 -18.31 3.86 -25.41
CA SER A 23 -17.31 2.99 -26.04
C SER A 23 -15.90 3.57 -26.10
N GLN A 24 -15.73 4.86 -25.80
CA GLN A 24 -14.45 5.53 -25.67
C GLN A 24 -13.69 5.17 -24.38
N TYR A 25 -14.34 4.48 -23.43
CA TYR A 25 -13.72 4.06 -22.19
C TYR A 25 -13.53 2.54 -22.14
N VAL A 26 -12.43 2.11 -21.52
CA VAL A 26 -12.18 0.73 -21.11
C VAL A 26 -12.17 0.68 -19.61
N VAL A 27 -13.16 0.04 -18.99
CA VAL A 27 -13.26 -0.03 -17.52
C VAL A 27 -12.68 -1.34 -17.02
N LYS A 28 -11.74 -1.27 -16.07
CA LYS A 28 -11.07 -2.41 -15.45
C LYS A 28 -11.01 -2.26 -13.94
N SER A 29 -10.82 -3.37 -13.24
CA SER A 29 -10.65 -3.37 -11.78
C SER A 29 -9.23 -3.71 -11.38
N SER A 30 -8.73 -3.04 -10.33
CA SER A 30 -7.49 -3.42 -9.64
C SER A 30 -7.69 -4.61 -8.69
N VAL A 31 -8.96 -4.97 -8.42
CA VAL A 31 -9.31 -6.00 -7.43
C VAL A 31 -8.76 -5.65 -6.04
N GLY A 32 -8.99 -4.41 -5.59
CA GLY A 32 -8.48 -3.85 -4.34
C GLY A 32 -7.04 -3.34 -4.44
N HIS A 33 -6.33 -3.38 -3.32
CA HIS A 33 -4.91 -2.99 -3.28
C HIS A 33 -4.04 -3.85 -4.19
N ILE A 34 -3.09 -3.22 -4.88
CA ILE A 34 -2.10 -3.89 -5.73
C ILE A 34 -0.72 -3.93 -5.11
N CYS A 35 -0.44 -3.02 -4.17
CA CYS A 35 0.82 -2.92 -3.44
C CYS A 35 0.59 -2.86 -1.95
N ASP A 36 1.54 -3.39 -1.19
CA ASP A 36 1.64 -3.23 0.26
C ASP A 36 3.12 -3.35 0.69
N LEU A 37 3.37 -3.05 1.95
CA LEU A 37 4.65 -3.33 2.60
C LEU A 37 4.91 -4.84 2.67
N PRO A 38 6.19 -5.29 2.68
CA PRO A 38 6.53 -6.71 2.70
C PRO A 38 5.80 -7.46 3.81
N THR A 39 5.30 -8.65 3.53
CA THR A 39 4.79 -9.55 4.57
C THR A 39 5.94 -10.17 5.36
N ALA A 40 5.74 -10.43 6.65
CA ALA A 40 6.74 -11.11 7.47
C ALA A 40 7.07 -12.48 6.84
N GLY A 41 8.32 -12.65 6.41
CA GLY A 41 8.77 -13.87 5.72
C GLY A 41 9.07 -13.73 4.23
N SER A 42 8.61 -12.69 3.54
CA SER A 42 8.95 -12.44 2.13
C SER A 42 10.32 -11.75 2.00
N SER A 43 11.38 -12.37 2.46
CA SER A 43 12.73 -11.86 2.22
C SER A 43 13.23 -12.31 0.85
N THR A 44 12.80 -11.65 -0.20
CA THR A 44 13.49 -11.65 -1.50
C THR A 44 14.70 -10.73 -1.41
N GLY A 45 15.77 -11.17 -0.80
CA GLY A 45 16.95 -10.33 -0.73
C GLY A 45 18.19 -11.16 -0.44
N GLU A 46 19.28 -10.82 -1.12
CA GLU A 46 20.59 -11.38 -0.90
C GLU A 46 20.91 -11.50 0.58
N LYS A 47 21.34 -12.70 0.99
CA LYS A 47 21.88 -12.91 2.33
C LYS A 47 23.12 -12.00 2.43
N ALA A 48 23.09 -11.03 3.34
CA ALA A 48 24.24 -10.19 3.62
C ALA A 48 25.46 -11.08 3.89
N LYS A 49 26.58 -10.80 3.22
CA LYS A 49 27.82 -11.53 3.42
C LYS A 49 28.20 -11.47 4.90
N PRO A 50 28.63 -12.57 5.51
CA PRO A 50 29.02 -12.56 6.91
C PRO A 50 30.22 -11.63 7.12
N ILE A 51 30.07 -10.64 7.96
CA ILE A 51 31.16 -9.75 8.38
C ILE A 51 32.02 -10.56 9.37
N SER A 52 33.32 -10.69 9.05
CA SER A 52 34.26 -11.35 9.98
C SER A 52 34.37 -10.52 11.26
N THR A 53 34.11 -11.15 12.40
CA THR A 53 34.23 -10.54 13.74
C THR A 53 35.49 -11.00 14.47
N LYS A 54 36.44 -11.66 13.77
CA LYS A 54 37.71 -12.08 14.33
C LYS A 54 38.57 -10.85 14.70
N GLY A 55 39.04 -10.76 15.92
CA GLY A 55 39.92 -9.69 16.38
C GLY A 55 39.20 -8.45 16.94
N LEU A 56 37.88 -8.37 16.88
CA LEU A 56 37.11 -7.21 17.40
C LEU A 56 36.88 -7.31 18.91
N SER A 57 36.84 -6.17 19.60
CA SER A 57 36.46 -6.03 21.01
C SER A 57 35.01 -6.45 21.24
N ALA A 58 34.64 -6.67 22.51
CA ALA A 58 33.24 -6.98 22.87
C ALA A 58 32.28 -5.85 22.51
N GLU A 59 32.71 -4.59 22.65
CA GLU A 59 31.91 -3.42 22.30
C GLU A 59 31.68 -3.30 20.80
N GLU A 60 32.70 -3.52 19.97
CA GLU A 60 32.58 -3.52 18.51
C GLU A 60 31.67 -4.64 18.01
N LYS A 61 31.80 -5.84 18.60
CA LYS A 61 30.87 -6.97 18.29
C LYS A 61 29.43 -6.63 18.62
N ASN A 62 29.19 -5.98 19.76
CA ASN A 62 27.86 -5.54 20.16
C ASN A 62 27.29 -4.47 19.22
N LYS A 63 28.09 -3.50 18.78
CA LYS A 63 27.69 -2.49 17.80
C LYS A 63 27.31 -3.12 16.47
N ILE A 64 28.13 -4.01 15.93
CA ILE A 64 27.86 -4.73 14.67
C ILE A 64 26.60 -5.58 14.79
N LYS A 65 26.39 -6.24 15.93
CA LYS A 65 25.17 -7.03 16.18
C LYS A 65 23.92 -6.14 16.20
N ALA A 66 23.96 -5.03 16.92
CA ALA A 66 22.86 -4.07 17.02
C ALA A 66 22.51 -3.50 15.63
N GLU A 67 23.51 -3.17 14.82
CA GLU A 67 23.28 -2.66 13.46
C GLU A 67 22.68 -3.73 12.53
N LYS A 68 23.14 -4.98 12.61
CA LYS A 68 22.55 -6.12 11.89
C LYS A 68 21.10 -6.34 12.30
N ASP A 69 20.82 -6.34 13.61
CA ASP A 69 19.46 -6.53 14.14
C ASP A 69 18.53 -5.39 13.68
N ARG A 70 19.01 -4.15 13.68
CA ARG A 70 18.31 -2.97 13.18
C ARG A 70 18.01 -3.11 11.67
N THR A 71 19.01 -3.43 10.87
CA THR A 71 18.86 -3.61 9.42
C THR A 71 17.88 -4.74 9.10
N ALA A 72 17.96 -5.84 9.83
CA ALA A 72 17.02 -6.97 9.68
C ALA A 72 15.59 -6.57 10.07
N LEU A 73 15.42 -5.74 11.10
CA LEU A 73 14.11 -5.21 11.52
C LEU A 73 13.51 -4.31 10.44
N VAL A 74 14.28 -3.32 9.95
CA VAL A 74 13.87 -2.41 8.87
C VAL A 74 13.44 -3.20 7.63
N LYS A 75 14.23 -4.18 7.22
CA LYS A 75 13.91 -5.04 6.08
C LYS A 75 12.60 -5.80 6.25
N ARG A 76 12.36 -6.40 7.43
CA ARG A 76 11.10 -7.11 7.73
C ARG A 76 9.91 -6.16 7.83
N MET A 77 10.12 -4.99 8.40
CA MET A 77 9.10 -3.96 8.57
C MET A 77 8.72 -3.33 7.23
N GLY A 78 9.66 -3.28 6.27
CA GLY A 78 9.50 -2.62 4.99
C GLY A 78 9.46 -1.10 5.06
N ILE A 79 9.86 -0.54 6.21
CA ILE A 79 9.88 0.90 6.47
C ILE A 79 11.19 1.19 7.22
N ASP A 80 11.86 2.25 6.83
CA ASP A 80 13.05 2.73 7.53
C ASP A 80 12.74 4.01 8.34
N PRO A 81 12.43 3.89 9.63
CA PRO A 81 12.14 5.05 10.48
C PRO A 81 13.37 5.92 10.79
N TYR A 82 14.54 5.48 10.37
CA TYR A 82 15.81 6.17 10.59
C TYR A 82 16.28 6.98 9.37
N HIS A 83 15.64 6.76 8.20
CA HIS A 83 15.92 7.47 6.96
C HIS A 83 14.59 7.88 6.31
N ASP A 84 14.05 9.00 6.74
CA ASP A 84 12.85 9.67 6.20
C ASP A 84 11.62 8.77 6.01
N TRP A 85 11.46 7.75 6.86
CA TRP A 85 10.35 6.80 6.78
C TRP A 85 10.21 6.12 5.42
N LYS A 86 11.32 5.95 4.71
CA LYS A 86 11.34 5.34 3.39
C LYS A 86 10.66 3.97 3.40
N ALA A 87 9.60 3.85 2.62
CA ALA A 87 8.79 2.63 2.51
C ALA A 87 9.20 1.82 1.28
N ASN A 88 9.26 0.50 1.44
CA ASN A 88 9.52 -0.46 0.36
C ASN A 88 8.22 -1.17 -0.02
N TYR A 89 7.40 -0.52 -0.85
CA TYR A 89 6.18 -1.13 -1.37
C TYR A 89 6.48 -2.20 -2.40
N GLN A 90 5.75 -3.31 -2.32
CA GLN A 90 5.88 -4.45 -3.23
C GLN A 90 4.51 -4.77 -3.82
N ILE A 91 4.50 -5.26 -5.06
CA ILE A 91 3.27 -5.80 -5.65
C ILE A 91 2.85 -7.01 -4.81
N LEU A 92 1.58 -7.02 -4.41
CA LEU A 92 1.03 -8.10 -3.61
C LEU A 92 1.05 -9.43 -4.39
N PRO A 93 1.39 -10.56 -3.73
CA PRO A 93 1.32 -11.87 -4.35
C PRO A 93 -0.06 -12.13 -4.97
N GLY A 94 -0.06 -12.61 -6.22
CA GLY A 94 -1.27 -12.85 -7.00
C GLY A 94 -1.84 -11.63 -7.72
N LYS A 95 -1.23 -10.44 -7.58
CA LYS A 95 -1.63 -9.22 -8.30
C LYS A 95 -0.80 -8.95 -9.56
N GLU A 96 0.22 -9.74 -9.82
CA GLU A 96 1.17 -9.54 -10.92
C GLU A 96 0.44 -9.54 -12.28
N LYS A 97 -0.51 -10.45 -12.47
CA LYS A 97 -1.30 -10.54 -13.71
C LYS A 97 -2.19 -9.32 -13.90
N VAL A 98 -2.87 -8.88 -12.85
CA VAL A 98 -3.73 -7.68 -12.87
C VAL A 98 -2.90 -6.44 -13.19
N VAL A 99 -1.76 -6.29 -12.53
CA VAL A 99 -0.83 -5.18 -12.77
C VAL A 99 -0.30 -5.21 -14.22
N ALA A 100 0.09 -6.36 -14.73
CA ALA A 100 0.57 -6.49 -16.10
C ALA A 100 -0.52 -6.12 -17.13
N GLU A 101 -1.77 -6.56 -16.90
CA GLU A 101 -2.92 -6.19 -17.73
C GLU A 101 -3.15 -4.68 -17.71
N LEU A 102 -3.21 -4.06 -16.52
CA LEU A 102 -3.43 -2.62 -16.37
C LEU A 102 -2.33 -1.80 -17.03
N LYS A 103 -1.07 -2.19 -16.87
CA LYS A 103 0.07 -1.56 -17.57
C LYS A 103 -0.06 -1.65 -19.09
N SER A 104 -0.44 -2.82 -19.60
CA SER A 104 -0.63 -3.02 -21.05
C SER A 104 -1.76 -2.16 -21.61
N LEU A 105 -2.87 -2.04 -20.88
CA LEU A 105 -4.00 -1.20 -21.27
C LEU A 105 -3.67 0.29 -21.18
N ALA A 106 -2.98 0.72 -20.11
CA ALA A 106 -2.56 2.10 -19.94
C ALA A 106 -1.60 2.57 -21.05
N LYS A 107 -0.72 1.68 -21.55
CA LYS A 107 0.14 2.00 -22.70
C LYS A 107 -0.63 2.24 -23.99
N LYS A 108 -1.82 1.63 -24.13
CA LYS A 108 -2.68 1.75 -25.32
C LYS A 108 -3.74 2.83 -25.18
N SER A 109 -3.79 3.50 -24.04
CA SER A 109 -4.77 4.53 -23.72
C SER A 109 -4.13 5.92 -23.71
N ASP A 110 -4.86 6.93 -24.17
CA ASP A 110 -4.37 8.31 -24.10
C ASP A 110 -4.41 8.86 -22.67
N HIS A 111 -5.41 8.44 -21.90
CA HIS A 111 -5.63 8.90 -20.54
C HIS A 111 -6.05 7.78 -19.60
N VAL A 112 -5.71 7.90 -18.32
CA VAL A 112 -6.02 6.92 -17.26
C VAL A 112 -6.81 7.63 -16.16
N TYR A 113 -8.05 7.22 -15.95
CA TYR A 113 -8.90 7.68 -14.86
C TYR A 113 -8.83 6.72 -13.68
N LEU A 114 -8.46 7.23 -12.51
CA LEU A 114 -8.40 6.49 -11.26
C LEU A 114 -9.70 6.74 -10.48
N ALA A 115 -10.64 5.81 -10.59
CA ALA A 115 -12.01 5.92 -10.09
C ALA A 115 -12.25 5.00 -8.89
N THR A 116 -11.37 5.06 -7.89
CA THR A 116 -11.47 4.38 -6.60
C THR A 116 -12.31 5.18 -5.61
N ASP A 117 -12.70 4.60 -4.47
CA ASP A 117 -13.59 5.21 -3.48
C ASP A 117 -13.10 6.56 -2.94
N LEU A 118 -14.07 7.35 -2.45
CA LEU A 118 -13.83 8.65 -1.82
C LEU A 118 -13.44 8.46 -0.36
N ASP A 119 -12.34 7.79 -0.13
CA ASP A 119 -11.72 7.70 1.19
C ASP A 119 -10.20 7.58 1.04
N ARG A 120 -9.48 7.63 2.16
CA ARG A 120 -8.01 7.54 2.16
C ARG A 120 -7.49 6.19 1.65
N GLU A 121 -8.25 5.10 1.77
CA GLU A 121 -7.85 3.79 1.24
C GLU A 121 -7.96 3.79 -0.29
N GLY A 122 -9.06 4.33 -0.84
CA GLY A 122 -9.24 4.52 -2.28
C GLY A 122 -8.19 5.47 -2.87
N GLU A 123 -7.81 6.52 -2.13
CA GLU A 123 -6.77 7.46 -2.55
C GLU A 123 -5.38 6.79 -2.58
N ALA A 124 -5.08 5.94 -1.60
CA ALA A 124 -3.84 5.15 -1.59
C ALA A 124 -3.81 4.12 -2.72
N ILE A 125 -4.93 3.47 -3.05
CA ILE A 125 -5.03 2.57 -4.19
C ILE A 125 -4.75 3.34 -5.50
N ALA A 126 -5.36 4.52 -5.67
CA ALA A 126 -5.14 5.37 -6.84
C ALA A 126 -3.66 5.77 -6.98
N TRP A 127 -3.04 6.18 -5.89
CA TRP A 127 -1.62 6.54 -5.85
C TRP A 127 -0.73 5.34 -6.22
N HIS A 128 -0.96 4.16 -5.62
CA HIS A 128 -0.20 2.96 -5.97
C HIS A 128 -0.37 2.55 -7.44
N LEU A 129 -1.57 2.69 -7.99
CA LEU A 129 -1.82 2.42 -9.42
C LEU A 129 -1.00 3.36 -10.30
N ARG A 130 -0.98 4.66 -9.99
CA ARG A 130 -0.18 5.65 -10.71
C ARG A 130 1.31 5.33 -10.63
N GLU A 131 1.84 5.05 -9.43
CA GLU A 131 3.24 4.67 -9.23
C GLU A 131 3.64 3.42 -10.02
N VAL A 132 2.80 2.39 -9.98
CA VAL A 132 3.10 1.11 -10.64
C VAL A 132 2.95 1.20 -12.15
N ILE A 133 1.94 1.89 -12.67
CA ILE A 133 1.75 2.08 -14.11
C ILE A 133 2.86 2.96 -14.67
N GLY A 134 3.19 4.03 -13.97
CA GLY A 134 4.22 4.99 -14.37
C GLY A 134 3.83 5.80 -15.60
N GLY A 135 4.71 6.71 -15.98
CA GLY A 135 4.53 7.63 -17.11
C GLY A 135 4.29 9.07 -16.66
N ASP A 136 3.85 9.91 -17.59
CA ASP A 136 3.59 11.33 -17.34
C ASP A 136 2.35 11.50 -16.46
N ASP A 137 2.44 12.33 -15.42
CA ASP A 137 1.37 12.65 -14.49
C ASP A 137 0.15 13.28 -15.16
N SER A 138 0.35 14.05 -16.22
CA SER A 138 -0.72 14.66 -16.99
C SER A 138 -1.70 13.65 -17.61
N ARG A 139 -1.27 12.39 -17.73
CA ARG A 139 -2.09 11.29 -18.24
C ARG A 139 -3.04 10.69 -17.21
N PHE A 140 -2.90 11.08 -15.94
CA PHE A 140 -3.70 10.52 -14.86
C PHE A 140 -4.67 11.56 -14.30
N SER A 141 -5.90 11.15 -14.09
CA SER A 141 -6.90 11.97 -13.39
C SER A 141 -7.64 11.12 -12.36
N ARG A 142 -7.90 11.73 -11.23
CA ARG A 142 -8.73 11.19 -10.17
C ARG A 142 -10.19 11.48 -10.45
N VAL A 143 -11.05 10.47 -10.44
CA VAL A 143 -12.51 10.64 -10.56
C VAL A 143 -13.17 10.06 -9.34
N VAL A 144 -13.98 10.87 -8.66
CA VAL A 144 -14.63 10.51 -7.40
C VAL A 144 -16.12 10.68 -7.51
N PHE A 145 -16.88 9.69 -7.07
CA PHE A 145 -18.34 9.73 -7.01
C PHE A 145 -18.84 9.07 -5.72
N ASN A 146 -19.88 9.62 -5.13
CA ASN A 146 -20.46 9.14 -3.89
C ASN A 146 -21.47 8.00 -4.10
N GLU A 147 -21.98 7.84 -5.31
CA GLU A 147 -22.94 6.83 -5.69
C GLU A 147 -22.69 6.30 -7.10
N ILE A 148 -23.08 5.07 -7.37
CA ILE A 148 -22.88 4.42 -8.69
C ILE A 148 -24.17 4.58 -9.50
N THR A 149 -24.56 5.81 -9.78
CA THR A 149 -25.64 6.16 -10.72
C THR A 149 -25.06 6.75 -11.99
N LYS A 150 -25.77 6.62 -13.11
CA LYS A 150 -25.33 7.18 -14.38
C LYS A 150 -25.04 8.67 -14.28
N LYS A 151 -25.97 9.42 -13.67
CA LYS A 151 -25.87 10.88 -13.51
C LYS A 151 -24.67 11.30 -12.66
N ALA A 152 -24.41 10.60 -11.54
CA ALA A 152 -23.28 10.89 -10.67
C ALA A 152 -21.94 10.61 -11.36
N ILE A 153 -21.84 9.51 -12.09
CA ILE A 153 -20.64 9.12 -12.83
C ILE A 153 -20.36 10.12 -13.96
N GLU A 154 -21.36 10.44 -14.80
CA GLU A 154 -21.20 11.42 -15.87
C GLU A 154 -20.75 12.79 -15.32
N LYS A 155 -21.35 13.26 -14.23
CA LYS A 155 -20.95 14.49 -13.54
C LYS A 155 -19.50 14.43 -13.03
N ALA A 156 -19.10 13.30 -12.42
CA ALA A 156 -17.74 13.13 -11.89
C ALA A 156 -16.67 13.18 -13.01
N PHE A 157 -16.96 12.61 -14.18
CA PHE A 157 -16.05 12.65 -15.32
C PHE A 157 -15.93 14.04 -15.97
N GLN A 158 -16.89 14.95 -15.71
CA GLN A 158 -16.79 16.36 -16.14
C GLN A 158 -15.85 17.19 -15.26
N HIS A 159 -15.56 16.73 -14.05
CA HIS A 159 -14.73 17.42 -13.06
C HIS A 159 -13.64 16.51 -12.49
N PRO A 160 -12.72 16.01 -13.35
CA PRO A 160 -11.61 15.19 -12.87
C PRO A 160 -10.69 16.03 -11.98
N ALA A 161 -10.14 15.39 -10.94
CA ALA A 161 -9.23 16.00 -9.98
C ALA A 161 -7.83 15.35 -10.05
N HIS A 162 -6.92 15.80 -9.22
CA HIS A 162 -5.64 15.16 -8.95
C HIS A 162 -5.73 14.24 -7.72
N ILE A 163 -4.75 13.35 -7.59
CA ILE A 163 -4.59 12.54 -6.38
C ILE A 163 -4.33 13.46 -5.19
N ASN A 164 -5.08 13.28 -4.12
CA ASN A 164 -4.91 14.03 -2.88
C ASN A 164 -3.80 13.42 -2.04
N MET A 165 -2.60 14.00 -2.11
CA MET A 165 -1.42 13.49 -1.39
C MET A 165 -1.55 13.57 0.13
N ASP A 166 -2.37 14.47 0.68
CA ASP A 166 -2.61 14.54 2.13
C ASP A 166 -3.37 13.29 2.61
N GLN A 167 -4.35 12.83 1.83
CA GLN A 167 -5.07 11.58 2.13
C GLN A 167 -4.18 10.35 1.95
N VAL A 168 -3.34 10.33 0.91
CA VAL A 168 -2.33 9.28 0.70
C VAL A 168 -1.37 9.23 1.89
N ASN A 169 -0.83 10.37 2.31
CA ASN A 169 0.09 10.47 3.45
C ASN A 169 -0.59 10.05 4.76
N ALA A 170 -1.85 10.41 4.97
CA ALA A 170 -2.61 9.99 6.14
C ALA A 170 -2.80 8.47 6.19
N GLN A 171 -3.09 7.83 5.06
CA GLN A 171 -3.19 6.37 4.97
C GLN A 171 -1.83 5.71 5.21
N GLN A 172 -0.77 6.20 4.58
CA GLN A 172 0.59 5.70 4.77
C GLN A 172 1.04 5.82 6.23
N THR A 173 0.84 6.98 6.85
CA THR A 173 1.18 7.21 8.25
C THR A 173 0.49 6.20 9.17
N ARG A 174 -0.80 5.97 8.96
CA ARG A 174 -1.53 4.94 9.71
C ARG A 174 -0.91 3.55 9.49
N ARG A 175 -0.60 3.20 8.26
CA ARG A 175 0.02 1.91 7.92
C ARG A 175 1.39 1.75 8.57
N PHE A 176 2.20 2.81 8.59
CA PHE A 176 3.52 2.83 9.20
C PHE A 176 3.44 2.67 10.71
N LEU A 177 2.55 3.40 11.38
CA LEU A 177 2.32 3.26 12.82
C LEU A 177 1.91 1.83 13.20
N ASP A 178 1.00 1.21 12.47
CA ASP A 178 0.58 -0.17 12.73
C ASP A 178 1.75 -1.14 12.58
N ARG A 179 2.62 -0.94 11.57
CA ARG A 179 3.85 -1.72 11.37
C ARG A 179 4.85 -1.53 12.50
N VAL A 180 5.17 -0.29 12.83
CA VAL A 180 6.15 0.03 13.88
C VAL A 180 5.70 -0.56 15.22
N VAL A 181 4.45 -0.31 15.62
CA VAL A 181 3.91 -0.86 16.87
C VAL A 181 3.96 -2.40 16.85
N GLY A 182 3.48 -3.04 15.78
CA GLY A 182 3.47 -4.49 15.66
C GLY A 182 4.87 -5.10 15.74
N PHE A 183 5.83 -4.59 15.00
CA PHE A 183 7.17 -5.17 14.90
C PHE A 183 8.10 -4.82 16.07
N MET A 184 7.90 -3.69 16.76
CA MET A 184 8.74 -3.28 17.87
C MET A 184 8.18 -3.73 19.24
N VAL A 185 6.86 -3.70 19.43
CA VAL A 185 6.23 -4.03 20.72
C VAL A 185 5.94 -5.52 20.87
N SER A 186 5.52 -6.22 19.80
CA SER A 186 5.25 -7.67 19.90
C SER A 186 6.44 -8.49 20.42
N PRO A 187 7.70 -8.26 20.01
CA PRO A 187 8.85 -8.94 20.57
C PRO A 187 9.07 -8.68 22.07
N LEU A 188 8.68 -7.50 22.58
CA LEU A 188 8.73 -7.20 24.02
C LEU A 188 7.71 -8.04 24.80
N LEU A 189 6.49 -8.21 24.25
CA LEU A 189 5.49 -9.11 24.82
C LEU A 189 5.97 -10.54 24.84
N TRP A 190 6.64 -11.01 23.78
CA TRP A 190 7.19 -12.38 23.75
C TRP A 190 8.28 -12.60 24.78
N LYS A 191 9.08 -11.58 25.07
CA LYS A 191 10.15 -11.66 26.07
C LYS A 191 9.63 -11.58 27.50
N LYS A 192 8.56 -10.81 27.74
CA LYS A 192 8.12 -10.44 29.10
C LYS A 192 6.86 -11.19 29.55
N VAL A 193 6.02 -11.62 28.60
CA VAL A 193 4.71 -12.25 28.90
C VAL A 193 4.65 -13.66 28.32
N ALA A 194 4.38 -13.80 27.02
CA ALA A 194 4.27 -15.10 26.36
C ALA A 194 4.55 -14.98 24.85
N ARG A 195 5.08 -16.05 24.24
CA ARG A 195 5.27 -16.15 22.80
C ARG A 195 3.93 -16.18 22.07
N GLY A 196 3.87 -15.58 20.87
CA GLY A 196 2.68 -15.57 20.02
C GLY A 196 1.73 -14.41 20.27
N LEU A 197 1.93 -13.60 21.30
CA LEU A 197 1.16 -12.38 21.53
C LEU A 197 1.48 -11.34 20.47
N SER A 198 0.47 -10.53 20.10
CA SER A 198 0.61 -9.44 19.12
C SER A 198 0.18 -8.13 19.74
N ALA A 199 1.02 -7.11 19.57
CA ALA A 199 0.66 -5.73 19.88
C ALA A 199 0.09 -5.03 18.64
N GLY A 200 -0.93 -4.20 18.83
CA GLY A 200 -1.50 -3.38 17.77
C GLY A 200 -2.34 -2.26 18.34
N ARG A 201 -2.36 -1.11 17.66
CA ARG A 201 -3.07 0.08 18.15
C ARG A 201 -4.56 -0.15 18.36
N VAL A 202 -5.22 -0.80 17.40
CA VAL A 202 -6.67 -1.06 17.46
C VAL A 202 -6.97 -2.20 18.42
N GLN A 203 -6.28 -3.33 18.29
CA GLN A 203 -6.55 -4.52 19.13
C GLN A 203 -6.27 -4.28 20.61
N SER A 204 -5.22 -3.52 20.95
CA SER A 204 -4.90 -3.21 22.34
C SER A 204 -6.00 -2.36 23.01
N VAL A 205 -6.53 -1.37 22.29
CA VAL A 205 -7.64 -0.55 22.78
C VAL A 205 -8.93 -1.37 22.88
N ALA A 206 -9.22 -2.22 21.89
CA ALA A 206 -10.41 -3.08 21.93
C ALA A 206 -10.40 -4.02 23.15
N VAL A 207 -9.27 -4.68 23.42
CA VAL A 207 -9.09 -5.54 24.60
C VAL A 207 -9.27 -4.73 25.89
N LYS A 208 -8.65 -3.55 25.98
CA LYS A 208 -8.79 -2.66 27.14
C LYS A 208 -10.26 -2.32 27.40
N LEU A 209 -11.00 -1.90 26.38
CA LEU A 209 -12.43 -1.54 26.54
C LEU A 209 -13.29 -2.72 26.98
N VAL A 210 -12.99 -3.93 26.51
CA VAL A 210 -13.69 -5.15 26.95
C VAL A 210 -13.42 -5.41 28.44
N VAL A 211 -12.14 -5.41 28.84
CA VAL A 211 -11.73 -5.68 30.24
C VAL A 211 -12.25 -4.61 31.22
N GLU A 212 -12.32 -3.34 30.79
CA GLU A 212 -12.86 -2.26 31.66
C GLU A 212 -14.39 -2.32 31.82
N ARG A 213 -15.07 -3.07 30.94
CA ARG A 213 -16.54 -3.20 30.97
C ARG A 213 -17.03 -4.46 31.72
N GLU A 214 -16.20 -5.48 31.86
CA GLU A 214 -16.48 -6.67 32.67
C GLU A 214 -16.34 -6.37 34.18
#